data_7ae9b30a1084a38c49953d02ee185cdd
#
_entry.id   7ae9b30a1084a38c49953d02ee185cdd
#
_cell.length_a   1.000
_cell.length_b   1.000
_cell.length_c   1.000
_cell.angle_alpha   90.00
_cell.angle_beta   90.00
_cell.angle_gamma   90.00
#
_symmetry.space_group_name_H-M   'P 1'
#
loop_
_entity.id
_entity.type
_entity.pdbx_description
1 polymer ?
#
loop_
_entity_poly.entity_id
_entity_poly.type
_entity_poly.pdbx_seq_one_letter_code
_entity_poly.pdbx_strand_id
1 'polypeptide(L)'
;RARERTVIAAPLFHAWGLAQLIIGIGLSSTLVLRRRFDPEDTLRAIDEHGASALIVVPVMLQRILELGPKVIGRYDTASLRVIAASGSSLPGELATKVMDAFGDVLYNLYGSTEVAWATIATPADLRDAPGTAGRPPRGTTVRLYDADGREVAPGETGRIFVGSELAFDGYTGGGGKAVLDGLMSSGDVGHL
;
A
#
# COMPACT_ATOMS: atom_id res chain seq x y z
N ARG A 1 -5.07 -5.23 14.39
CA ARG A 1 -5.78 -5.83 15.56
C ARG A 1 -6.86 -6.77 15.05
N ALA A 2 -7.29 -7.70 15.89
CA ALA A 2 -8.44 -8.55 15.58
C ALA A 2 -9.75 -7.74 15.74
N ARG A 3 -10.79 -8.16 15.00
CA ARG A 3 -12.15 -7.59 15.06
C ARG A 3 -12.25 -6.11 14.67
N GLU A 4 -11.37 -5.66 13.76
CA GLU A 4 -11.47 -4.34 13.15
C GLU A 4 -12.66 -4.27 12.17
N ARG A 5 -13.12 -3.06 11.87
CA ARG A 5 -14.06 -2.82 10.79
C ARG A 5 -13.31 -2.21 9.61
N THR A 6 -13.27 -2.94 8.50
CA THR A 6 -12.42 -2.62 7.36
C THR A 6 -13.27 -2.41 6.11
N VAL A 7 -13.21 -1.23 5.53
CA VAL A 7 -13.74 -0.96 4.18
C VAL A 7 -12.68 -1.34 3.16
N ILE A 8 -12.98 -2.31 2.29
CA ILE A 8 -12.10 -2.70 1.19
C ILE A 8 -12.69 -2.13 -0.10
N ALA A 9 -12.12 -1.00 -0.56
CA ALA A 9 -12.47 -0.38 -1.83
C ALA A 9 -11.59 -0.88 -2.98
N ALA A 10 -10.37 -1.36 -2.68
CA ALA A 10 -9.47 -1.96 -3.66
C ALA A 10 -10.10 -3.21 -4.30
N PRO A 11 -9.94 -3.41 -5.63
CA PRO A 11 -10.53 -4.56 -6.33
C PRO A 11 -10.02 -5.90 -5.81
N LEU A 12 -10.95 -6.83 -5.52
CA LEU A 12 -10.62 -8.16 -4.99
C LEU A 12 -10.00 -9.12 -6.03
N PHE A 13 -10.04 -8.78 -7.30
CA PHE A 13 -9.37 -9.55 -8.36
C PHE A 13 -7.88 -9.19 -8.53
N HIS A 14 -7.40 -8.18 -7.80
CA HIS A 14 -5.98 -7.85 -7.69
C HIS A 14 -5.41 -8.36 -6.37
N ALA A 15 -4.12 -8.71 -6.38
CA ALA A 15 -3.40 -9.24 -5.23
C ALA A 15 -3.57 -8.37 -3.97
N TRP A 16 -3.55 -7.04 -4.10
CA TRP A 16 -3.71 -6.12 -2.98
C TRP A 16 -5.05 -6.28 -2.27
N GLY A 17 -6.17 -6.17 -3.00
CA GLY A 17 -7.50 -6.30 -2.41
C GLY A 17 -7.76 -7.70 -1.85
N LEU A 18 -7.32 -8.76 -2.58
CA LEU A 18 -7.46 -10.14 -2.16
C LEU A 18 -6.67 -10.42 -0.88
N ALA A 19 -5.43 -9.97 -0.79
CA ALA A 19 -4.61 -10.15 0.42
C ALA A 19 -5.27 -9.51 1.64
N GLN A 20 -5.81 -8.30 1.50
CA GLN A 20 -6.51 -7.62 2.60
C GLN A 20 -7.81 -8.31 3.00
N LEU A 21 -8.53 -8.90 2.05
CA LEU A 21 -9.70 -9.75 2.33
C LEU A 21 -9.29 -10.96 3.19
N ILE A 22 -8.24 -11.68 2.79
CA ILE A 22 -7.74 -12.87 3.50
C ILE A 22 -7.25 -12.49 4.90
N ILE A 23 -6.45 -11.42 5.01
CA ILE A 23 -5.97 -10.91 6.31
C ILE A 23 -7.16 -10.52 7.20
N GLY A 24 -8.15 -9.83 6.66
CA GLY A 24 -9.34 -9.43 7.41
C GLY A 24 -10.14 -10.62 7.94
N ILE A 25 -10.31 -11.68 7.14
CA ILE A 25 -10.94 -12.93 7.57
C ILE A 25 -10.11 -13.59 8.68
N GLY A 26 -8.80 -13.73 8.49
CA GLY A 26 -7.90 -14.32 9.50
C GLY A 26 -7.88 -13.55 10.83
N LEU A 27 -8.09 -12.24 10.79
CA LEU A 27 -8.21 -11.38 11.97
C LEU A 27 -9.64 -11.29 12.53
N SER A 28 -10.60 -12.03 11.99
CA SER A 28 -12.01 -11.97 12.37
C SER A 28 -12.59 -10.54 12.31
N SER A 29 -12.17 -9.78 11.31
CA SER A 29 -12.63 -8.40 11.08
C SER A 29 -14.01 -8.38 10.42
N THR A 30 -14.77 -7.31 10.66
CA THR A 30 -15.97 -7.00 9.87
C THR A 30 -15.50 -6.36 8.56
N LEU A 31 -15.83 -6.98 7.43
CA LEU A 31 -15.44 -6.51 6.12
C LEU A 31 -16.62 -5.84 5.42
N VAL A 32 -16.45 -4.58 5.07
CA VAL A 32 -17.43 -3.79 4.30
C VAL A 32 -16.97 -3.74 2.87
N LEU A 33 -17.71 -4.43 1.99
CA LEU A 33 -17.41 -4.55 0.57
C LEU A 33 -18.47 -3.82 -0.25
N ARG A 34 -18.06 -3.21 -1.35
CA ARG A 34 -18.95 -2.60 -2.33
C ARG A 34 -18.70 -3.21 -3.71
N ARG A 35 -19.75 -3.30 -4.50
CA ARG A 35 -19.68 -3.86 -5.85
C ARG A 35 -18.81 -3.01 -6.79
N ARG A 36 -18.79 -1.70 -6.57
CA ARG A 36 -18.00 -0.71 -7.32
C ARG A 36 -17.47 0.32 -6.37
N PHE A 37 -16.32 0.87 -6.71
CA PHE A 37 -15.79 2.03 -6.02
C PHE A 37 -16.62 3.27 -6.39
N ASP A 38 -17.09 3.96 -5.38
CA ASP A 38 -17.64 5.31 -5.45
C ASP A 38 -17.05 6.12 -4.30
N PRO A 39 -16.50 7.33 -4.56
CA PRO A 39 -15.80 8.11 -3.54
C PRO A 39 -16.71 8.50 -2.36
N GLU A 40 -17.94 8.97 -2.64
CA GLU A 40 -18.85 9.42 -1.59
C GLU A 40 -19.45 8.24 -0.82
N ASP A 41 -19.80 7.13 -1.52
CA ASP A 41 -20.26 5.91 -0.86
C ASP A 41 -19.17 5.28 0.03
N THR A 42 -17.89 5.45 -0.33
CA THR A 42 -16.76 5.01 0.50
C THR A 42 -16.72 5.79 1.82
N LEU A 43 -16.88 7.12 1.79
CA LEU A 43 -16.97 7.95 2.99
C LEU A 43 -18.18 7.58 3.85
N ARG A 44 -19.32 7.38 3.21
CA ARG A 44 -20.55 6.92 3.88
C ARG A 44 -20.35 5.59 4.56
N ALA A 45 -19.69 4.63 3.90
CA ALA A 45 -19.40 3.32 4.48
C ALA A 45 -18.45 3.41 5.71
N ILE A 46 -17.50 4.35 5.70
CA ILE A 46 -16.63 4.59 6.87
C ILE A 46 -17.48 5.09 8.05
N ASP A 47 -18.31 6.11 7.82
CA ASP A 47 -19.17 6.72 8.83
C ASP A 47 -20.19 5.72 9.38
N GLU A 48 -21.03 5.13 8.53
CA GLU A 48 -22.10 4.20 8.94
C GLU A 48 -21.60 2.99 9.72
N HIS A 49 -20.43 2.49 9.37
CA HIS A 49 -19.86 1.31 10.02
C HIS A 49 -18.83 1.65 11.11
N GLY A 50 -18.46 2.92 11.31
CA GLY A 50 -17.37 3.32 12.18
C GLY A 50 -16.09 2.58 11.83
N ALA A 51 -15.73 2.58 10.52
CA ALA A 51 -14.62 1.78 10.03
C ALA A 51 -13.28 2.32 10.54
N SER A 52 -12.45 1.42 11.05
CA SER A 52 -11.11 1.73 11.55
C SER A 52 -10.00 1.58 10.51
N ALA A 53 -10.31 0.91 9.39
CA ALA A 53 -9.37 0.72 8.29
C ALA A 53 -10.06 0.91 6.94
N LEU A 54 -9.33 1.54 6.00
CA LEU A 54 -9.70 1.73 4.61
C LEU A 54 -8.59 1.17 3.71
N ILE A 55 -8.95 0.26 2.81
CA ILE A 55 -8.03 -0.35 1.84
C ILE A 55 -8.31 0.21 0.45
N VAL A 56 -7.33 0.85 -0.15
CA VAL A 56 -7.46 1.62 -1.39
C VAL A 56 -6.26 1.47 -2.32
N VAL A 57 -6.40 2.01 -3.52
CA VAL A 57 -5.27 2.36 -4.40
C VAL A 57 -5.18 3.89 -4.53
N PRO A 58 -3.99 4.47 -4.81
CA PRO A 58 -3.79 5.93 -4.78
C PRO A 58 -4.81 6.75 -5.57
N VAL A 59 -5.21 6.31 -6.76
CA VAL A 59 -6.22 7.02 -7.57
C VAL A 59 -7.59 7.13 -6.87
N MET A 60 -7.92 6.18 -5.97
CA MET A 60 -9.17 6.24 -5.20
C MET A 60 -9.11 7.36 -4.15
N LEU A 61 -7.95 7.54 -3.50
CA LEU A 61 -7.72 8.65 -2.57
C LEU A 61 -7.83 10.00 -3.27
N GLN A 62 -7.25 10.11 -4.47
CA GLN A 62 -7.39 11.31 -5.28
C GLN A 62 -8.87 11.64 -5.56
N ARG A 63 -9.64 10.66 -6.00
CA ARG A 63 -11.08 10.83 -6.28
C ARG A 63 -11.90 11.19 -5.03
N ILE A 64 -11.53 10.67 -3.86
CA ILE A 64 -12.17 11.06 -2.60
C ILE A 64 -11.86 12.53 -2.29
N LEU A 65 -10.63 12.99 -2.45
CA LEU A 65 -10.26 14.39 -2.23
C LEU A 65 -10.92 15.34 -3.25
N GLU A 66 -11.16 14.90 -4.49
CA GLU A 66 -11.85 15.65 -5.54
C GLU A 66 -13.32 15.99 -5.18
N LEU A 67 -13.94 15.27 -4.23
CA LEU A 67 -15.26 15.62 -3.69
C LEU A 67 -15.24 16.98 -2.96
N GLY A 68 -14.07 17.39 -2.49
CA GLY A 68 -13.84 18.64 -1.78
C GLY A 68 -14.25 18.60 -0.30
N PRO A 69 -13.75 19.57 0.49
CA PRO A 69 -13.87 19.54 1.96
C PRO A 69 -15.32 19.63 2.44
N LYS A 70 -16.21 20.29 1.68
CA LYS A 70 -17.64 20.38 2.05
C LYS A 70 -18.35 19.03 1.99
N VAL A 71 -17.99 18.15 1.08
CA VAL A 71 -18.60 16.81 0.97
C VAL A 71 -17.94 15.88 1.99
N ILE A 72 -16.61 15.89 2.05
CA ILE A 72 -15.85 15.06 3.01
C ILE A 72 -16.32 15.34 4.44
N GLY A 73 -16.49 16.62 4.82
CA GLY A 73 -16.91 17.04 6.15
C GLY A 73 -18.35 16.69 6.53
N ARG A 74 -19.13 16.04 5.66
CA ARG A 74 -20.46 15.50 6.00
C ARG A 74 -20.41 14.17 6.70
N TYR A 75 -19.27 13.49 6.61
CA TYR A 75 -19.07 12.12 7.09
C TYR A 75 -18.09 12.09 8.26
N ASP A 76 -18.43 11.36 9.31
CA ASP A 76 -17.50 11.14 10.42
C ASP A 76 -16.48 10.07 10.03
N THR A 77 -15.25 10.50 9.85
CA THR A 77 -14.10 9.65 9.53
C THR A 77 -13.11 9.51 10.69
N ALA A 78 -13.44 10.02 11.88
CA ALA A 78 -12.56 10.01 13.07
C ALA A 78 -12.25 8.60 13.59
N SER A 79 -13.05 7.61 13.20
CA SER A 79 -12.81 6.19 13.50
C SER A 79 -11.62 5.60 12.74
N LEU A 80 -11.19 6.21 11.63
CA LEU A 80 -10.07 5.72 10.84
C LEU A 80 -8.76 5.79 11.63
N ARG A 81 -8.04 4.71 11.63
CA ARG A 81 -6.68 4.57 12.20
C ARG A 81 -5.67 4.14 11.14
N VAL A 82 -6.14 3.56 10.05
CA VAL A 82 -5.31 3.08 8.96
C VAL A 82 -6.02 3.36 7.64
N ILE A 83 -5.36 4.09 6.76
CA ILE A 83 -5.64 4.11 5.33
C ILE A 83 -4.46 3.40 4.68
N ALA A 84 -4.68 2.19 4.16
CA ALA A 84 -3.63 1.41 3.53
C ALA A 84 -3.74 1.52 2.01
N ALA A 85 -2.73 2.11 1.39
CA ALA A 85 -2.62 2.31 -0.05
C ALA A 85 -1.53 1.41 -0.65
N SER A 86 -1.77 0.86 -1.83
CA SER A 86 -0.81 0.09 -2.61
C SER A 86 -1.29 -0.05 -4.05
N GLY A 87 -0.50 -0.70 -4.91
CA GLY A 87 -0.87 -1.06 -6.28
C GLY A 87 -0.46 -0.05 -7.36
N SER A 88 0.00 1.11 -6.98
CA SER A 88 0.67 2.09 -7.84
C SER A 88 1.49 3.07 -7.01
N SER A 89 2.33 3.88 -7.68
CA SER A 89 3.05 4.98 -7.02
C SER A 89 2.08 5.92 -6.31
N LEU A 90 2.43 6.32 -5.09
CA LEU A 90 1.73 7.33 -4.30
C LEU A 90 2.49 8.65 -4.40
N PRO A 91 1.98 9.67 -5.14
CA PRO A 91 2.61 10.97 -5.20
C PRO A 91 2.67 11.64 -3.83
N GLY A 92 3.80 12.27 -3.49
CA GLY A 92 4.00 12.92 -2.19
C GLY A 92 2.96 14.01 -1.90
N GLU A 93 2.58 14.79 -2.91
CA GLU A 93 1.53 15.80 -2.77
C GLU A 93 0.17 15.17 -2.41
N LEU A 94 -0.15 14.03 -3.01
CA LEU A 94 -1.38 13.29 -2.69
C LEU A 94 -1.33 12.76 -1.26
N ALA A 95 -0.19 12.18 -0.85
CA ALA A 95 -0.02 11.68 0.52
C ALA A 95 -0.23 12.79 1.56
N THR A 96 0.38 13.95 1.34
CA THR A 96 0.22 15.12 2.22
C THR A 96 -1.24 15.57 2.31
N LYS A 97 -1.92 15.74 1.17
CA LYS A 97 -3.33 16.15 1.13
C LYS A 97 -4.27 15.15 1.82
N VAL A 98 -4.01 13.85 1.68
CA VAL A 98 -4.78 12.80 2.36
C VAL A 98 -4.59 12.90 3.88
N MET A 99 -3.35 13.05 4.34
CA MET A 99 -3.07 13.17 5.78
C MET A 99 -3.60 14.49 6.36
N ASP A 100 -3.65 15.56 5.59
CA ASP A 100 -4.25 16.83 6.03
C ASP A 100 -5.78 16.71 6.16
N ALA A 101 -6.42 15.88 5.33
CA ALA A 101 -7.87 15.67 5.36
C ALA A 101 -8.32 14.64 6.41
N PHE A 102 -7.55 13.56 6.64
CA PHE A 102 -7.97 12.41 7.45
C PHE A 102 -7.08 12.17 8.70
N GLY A 103 -6.04 12.98 8.89
CA GLY A 103 -5.04 12.77 9.93
C GLY A 103 -3.91 11.83 9.51
N ASP A 104 -2.94 11.65 10.41
CA ASP A 104 -1.74 10.84 10.17
C ASP A 104 -2.03 9.35 10.29
N VAL A 105 -2.86 8.85 9.37
CA VAL A 105 -3.34 7.45 9.31
C VAL A 105 -3.03 6.76 7.99
N LEU A 106 -2.31 7.44 7.07
CA LEU A 106 -1.95 6.91 5.75
C LEU A 106 -0.68 6.05 5.82
N TYR A 107 -0.79 4.83 5.32
CA TYR A 107 0.33 3.90 5.12
C TYR A 107 0.42 3.56 3.63
N ASN A 108 1.62 3.61 3.06
CA ASN A 108 1.86 3.21 1.68
C ASN A 108 2.70 1.93 1.65
N LEU A 109 2.22 0.92 0.97
CA LEU A 109 2.92 -0.35 0.77
C LEU A 109 3.41 -0.44 -0.67
N TYR A 110 4.72 -0.62 -0.83
CA TYR A 110 5.36 -0.93 -2.09
C TYR A 110 5.71 -2.42 -2.15
N GLY A 111 5.39 -3.05 -3.27
CA GLY A 111 5.67 -4.44 -3.56
C GLY A 111 4.99 -4.92 -4.82
N SER A 112 5.10 -6.19 -5.11
CA SER A 112 4.43 -6.84 -6.23
C SER A 112 3.94 -8.23 -5.84
N THR A 113 3.23 -8.90 -6.74
CA THR A 113 2.77 -10.27 -6.51
C THR A 113 3.96 -11.23 -6.31
N GLU A 114 5.07 -10.97 -6.99
CA GLU A 114 6.25 -11.84 -7.00
C GLU A 114 7.15 -11.65 -5.78
N VAL A 115 7.37 -10.40 -5.38
CA VAL A 115 8.29 -10.08 -4.26
C VAL A 115 7.55 -9.85 -2.95
N ALA A 116 6.21 -9.95 -2.95
CA ALA A 116 5.36 -9.62 -1.82
C ALA A 116 5.55 -8.17 -1.34
N TRP A 117 5.76 -7.95 -0.06
CA TRP A 117 5.91 -6.62 0.53
C TRP A 117 7.39 -6.24 0.59
N ALA A 118 7.79 -5.26 -0.22
CA ALA A 118 9.16 -4.75 -0.24
C ALA A 118 9.38 -3.70 0.85
N THR A 119 8.54 -2.65 0.87
CA THR A 119 8.65 -1.58 1.88
C THR A 119 7.26 -1.09 2.32
N ILE A 120 7.23 -0.46 3.50
CA ILE A 120 6.06 0.21 4.05
C ILE A 120 6.48 1.60 4.50
N ALA A 121 5.83 2.64 3.97
CA ALA A 121 5.93 3.99 4.49
C ALA A 121 4.83 4.22 5.54
N THR A 122 5.25 4.62 6.72
CA THR A 122 4.35 5.04 7.80
C THR A 122 3.93 6.51 7.60
N PRO A 123 2.89 6.99 8.33
CA PRO A 123 2.54 8.41 8.29
C PRO A 123 3.72 9.33 8.63
N ALA A 124 4.58 8.95 9.57
CA ALA A 124 5.78 9.71 9.92
C ALA A 124 6.76 9.77 8.75
N ASP A 125 7.06 8.63 8.12
CA ASP A 125 7.94 8.60 6.94
C ASP A 125 7.39 9.49 5.81
N LEU A 126 6.06 9.46 5.58
CA LEU A 126 5.39 10.25 4.54
C LEU A 126 5.36 11.76 4.88
N ARG A 127 5.38 12.15 6.17
CA ARG A 127 5.52 13.56 6.57
C ARG A 127 6.96 14.04 6.41
N ASP A 128 7.94 13.22 6.78
CA ASP A 128 9.36 13.57 6.70
C ASP A 128 9.85 13.61 5.24
N ALA A 129 9.44 12.66 4.43
CA ALA A 129 9.83 12.53 3.02
C ALA A 129 8.62 12.17 2.15
N PRO A 130 7.78 13.15 1.75
CA PRO A 130 6.63 12.91 0.90
C PRO A 130 7.02 12.21 -0.41
N GLY A 131 6.34 11.10 -0.72
CA GLY A 131 6.64 10.28 -1.90
C GLY A 131 7.62 9.13 -1.65
N THR A 132 8.15 8.98 -0.44
CA THR A 132 8.93 7.79 -0.07
C THR A 132 8.11 6.51 -0.18
N ALA A 133 8.78 5.42 -0.57
CA ALA A 133 8.21 4.08 -0.50
C ALA A 133 8.34 3.46 0.91
N GLY A 134 9.05 4.13 1.84
CA GLY A 134 9.24 3.69 3.21
C GLY A 134 10.39 2.71 3.40
N ARG A 135 10.28 1.85 4.41
CA ARG A 135 11.34 0.95 4.86
C ARG A 135 10.91 -0.52 4.76
N PRO A 136 11.86 -1.45 4.55
CA PRO A 136 11.57 -2.87 4.58
C PRO A 136 10.97 -3.29 5.94
N PRO A 137 9.86 -4.04 5.94
CA PRO A 137 9.33 -4.63 7.16
C PRO A 137 10.26 -5.74 7.66
N ARG A 138 10.04 -6.18 8.91
CA ARG A 138 10.82 -7.27 9.51
C ARG A 138 10.76 -8.54 8.65
N GLY A 139 11.91 -9.14 8.37
CA GLY A 139 12.03 -10.33 7.54
C GLY A 139 12.09 -10.06 6.04
N THR A 140 12.11 -8.79 5.63
CA THR A 140 12.31 -8.38 4.25
C THR A 140 13.67 -7.70 4.09
N THR A 141 14.41 -8.06 3.04
CA THR A 141 15.66 -7.40 2.64
C THR A 141 15.43 -6.72 1.30
N VAL A 142 15.87 -5.48 1.18
CA VAL A 142 15.87 -4.72 -0.07
C VAL A 142 17.30 -4.29 -0.37
N ARG A 143 17.77 -4.54 -1.59
CA ARG A 143 19.06 -4.07 -2.10
C ARG A 143 18.91 -3.50 -3.50
N LEU A 144 19.80 -2.60 -3.84
CA LEU A 144 19.84 -1.93 -5.13
C LEU A 144 21.13 -2.31 -5.85
N TYR A 145 21.02 -2.67 -7.13
CA TYR A 145 22.15 -3.09 -7.94
C TYR A 145 22.21 -2.30 -9.26
N ASP A 146 23.42 -2.02 -9.70
CA ASP A 146 23.71 -1.45 -11.01
C ASP A 146 23.45 -2.47 -12.15
N ALA A 147 23.80 -2.08 -13.38
CA ALA A 147 23.68 -2.94 -14.56
C ALA A 147 24.62 -4.16 -14.52
N ASP A 148 25.77 -3.99 -13.85
CA ASP A 148 26.81 -5.04 -13.72
C ASP A 148 26.54 -5.98 -12.55
N GLY A 149 25.48 -5.74 -11.77
CA GLY A 149 25.12 -6.57 -10.61
C GLY A 149 25.91 -6.24 -9.34
N ARG A 150 26.48 -5.04 -9.26
CA ARG A 150 27.15 -4.56 -8.03
C ARG A 150 26.16 -3.73 -7.22
N GLU A 151 26.18 -3.90 -5.91
CA GLU A 151 25.36 -3.07 -5.01
C GLU A 151 25.79 -1.60 -5.12
N VAL A 152 24.80 -0.70 -5.32
CA VAL A 152 25.04 0.73 -5.46
C VAL A 152 25.22 1.39 -4.09
N ALA A 153 25.95 2.51 -4.04
CA ALA A 153 26.10 3.30 -2.83
C ALA A 153 24.77 4.03 -2.45
N PRO A 154 24.59 4.37 -1.15
CA PRO A 154 23.45 5.19 -0.73
C PRO A 154 23.33 6.48 -1.55
N GLY A 155 22.12 6.80 -2.01
CA GLY A 155 21.80 7.93 -2.86
C GLY A 155 21.96 7.67 -4.36
N GLU A 156 22.59 6.57 -4.77
CA GLU A 156 22.66 6.17 -6.17
C GLU A 156 21.41 5.40 -6.59
N THR A 157 21.05 5.53 -7.86
CA THR A 157 19.91 4.81 -8.44
C THR A 157 20.33 3.40 -8.88
N GLY A 158 19.58 2.40 -8.44
CA GLY A 158 19.80 1.01 -8.82
C GLY A 158 18.49 0.26 -9.07
N ARG A 159 18.63 -0.94 -9.64
CA ARG A 159 17.51 -1.89 -9.78
C ARG A 159 17.19 -2.49 -8.43
N ILE A 160 15.91 -2.53 -8.07
CA ILE A 160 15.45 -2.99 -6.77
C ILE A 160 15.33 -4.51 -6.76
N PHE A 161 15.99 -5.15 -5.81
CA PHE A 161 15.89 -6.58 -5.51
C PHE A 161 15.40 -6.78 -4.08
N VAL A 162 14.52 -7.76 -3.91
CA VAL A 162 13.82 -8.02 -2.63
C VAL A 162 13.98 -9.48 -2.24
N GLY A 163 14.30 -9.71 -0.98
CA GLY A 163 14.27 -11.03 -0.33
C GLY A 163 13.21 -11.05 0.76
N SER A 164 12.32 -12.03 0.68
CA SER A 164 11.23 -12.22 1.64
C SER A 164 10.83 -13.69 1.67
N GLU A 165 10.49 -14.20 2.86
CA GLU A 165 9.89 -15.53 3.01
C GLU A 165 8.50 -15.65 2.37
N LEU A 166 7.89 -14.51 2.00
CA LEU A 166 6.59 -14.42 1.34
C LEU A 166 6.70 -14.28 -0.18
N ALA A 167 7.93 -14.31 -0.75
CA ALA A 167 8.11 -14.25 -2.19
C ALA A 167 7.50 -15.50 -2.87
N PHE A 168 7.04 -15.35 -4.11
CA PHE A 168 6.45 -16.47 -4.84
C PHE A 168 7.52 -17.49 -5.31
N ASP A 169 7.12 -18.75 -5.47
CA ASP A 169 8.04 -19.82 -5.90
C ASP A 169 8.27 -19.83 -7.42
N GLY A 170 7.43 -19.18 -8.21
CA GLY A 170 7.49 -19.11 -9.67
C GLY A 170 6.13 -19.14 -10.36
N TYR A 171 6.15 -19.05 -11.68
CA TYR A 171 4.94 -19.14 -12.49
C TYR A 171 4.63 -20.59 -12.87
N THR A 172 3.35 -20.96 -12.89
CA THR A 172 2.89 -22.31 -13.24
C THR A 172 3.27 -22.71 -14.68
N GLY A 173 3.49 -21.73 -15.57
CA GLY A 173 3.97 -21.97 -16.94
C GLY A 173 5.49 -21.98 -17.08
N GLY A 174 6.23 -21.95 -15.98
CA GLY A 174 7.69 -21.79 -15.96
C GLY A 174 8.13 -20.34 -16.14
N GLY A 175 9.43 -20.10 -15.89
CA GLY A 175 10.01 -18.74 -15.86
C GLY A 175 9.90 -18.09 -14.49
N GLY A 176 10.49 -16.91 -14.37
CA GLY A 176 10.54 -16.16 -13.11
C GLY A 176 11.16 -14.78 -13.32
N LYS A 177 11.26 -14.02 -12.25
CA LYS A 177 12.01 -12.77 -12.21
C LYS A 177 13.52 -13.07 -12.10
N ALA A 178 14.36 -12.12 -12.51
CA ALA A 178 15.79 -12.21 -12.27
C ALA A 178 16.08 -12.32 -10.77
N VAL A 179 17.03 -13.20 -10.44
CA VAL A 179 17.49 -13.39 -9.05
C VAL A 179 18.97 -13.05 -8.98
N LEU A 180 19.37 -12.28 -7.97
CA LEU A 180 20.74 -11.90 -7.68
C LEU A 180 20.96 -11.99 -6.17
N ASP A 181 22.02 -12.67 -5.74
CA ASP A 181 22.34 -12.90 -4.31
C ASP A 181 21.16 -13.46 -3.48
N GLY A 182 20.33 -14.29 -4.10
CA GLY A 182 19.12 -14.84 -3.46
C GLY A 182 17.95 -13.86 -3.34
N LEU A 183 18.10 -12.66 -3.89
CA LEU A 183 17.04 -11.63 -3.93
C LEU A 183 16.38 -11.60 -5.31
N MET A 184 15.08 -11.41 -5.36
CA MET A 184 14.30 -11.37 -6.59
C MET A 184 14.11 -9.93 -7.06
N SER A 185 14.26 -9.68 -8.37
CA SER A 185 14.01 -8.38 -8.96
C SER A 185 12.54 -7.97 -8.86
N SER A 186 12.26 -6.78 -8.34
CA SER A 186 10.92 -6.19 -8.41
C SER A 186 10.54 -5.78 -9.84
N GLY A 187 11.54 -5.45 -10.66
CA GLY A 187 11.38 -4.86 -11.99
C GLY A 187 11.46 -3.32 -11.98
N ASP A 188 11.62 -2.71 -10.82
CA ASP A 188 11.66 -1.27 -10.63
C ASP A 188 13.09 -0.78 -10.35
N VAL A 189 13.28 0.52 -10.40
CA VAL A 189 14.49 1.23 -10.00
C VAL A 189 14.19 2.23 -8.88
N GLY A 190 15.18 2.54 -8.06
CA GLY A 190 15.04 3.49 -6.96
C GLY A 190 16.39 3.89 -6.39
N HIS A 191 16.35 4.65 -5.28
CA HIS A 191 17.51 5.03 -4.48
C HIS A 191 17.16 4.92 -2.98
N LEU A 192 18.16 4.76 -2.15
CA LEU A 192 18.04 4.71 -0.68
C LEU A 192 18.56 6.01 -0.06
#